data_984a5f2ab3eb2cf4acfca1a6b423f123
#
_entry.id   984a5f2ab3eb2cf4acfca1a6b423f123
#
_cell.length_a   1.000
_cell.length_b   1.000
_cell.length_c   1.000
_cell.angle_alpha   90.00
_cell.angle_beta   90.00
_cell.angle_gamma   90.00
#
_symmetry.space_group_name_H-M   'P 1'
#
loop_
_entity.id
_entity.type
_entity.pdbx_description
1 polymer ?
#
loop_
_entity_poly.entity_id
_entity_poly.type
_entity_poly.pdbx_seq_one_letter_code
_entity_poly.pdbx_strand_id
1 'polypeptide(L)'
;MTGTGELLRSARLRAGISQTQLAARSGISQSVISAYESGRREPSVAALRRLATALGTRVELVPIGAPTVPDPERAARQLAAVLGLVDSLAFRAKRRPLAFPVLARL
;
A
#
# COMPACT_ATOMS: atom_id res chain seq x y z
N MET A 1 9.68 -0.54 18.01
CA MET A 1 9.44 0.41 16.93
C MET A 1 10.08 -0.08 15.64
N THR A 2 9.33 -0.04 14.57
CA THR A 2 9.81 -0.57 13.30
C THR A 2 10.57 0.49 12.53
N GLY A 3 11.83 0.23 12.22
CA GLY A 3 12.64 1.14 11.44
C GLY A 3 12.40 0.97 9.94
N THR A 4 12.92 1.92 9.16
CA THR A 4 12.79 1.89 7.69
C THR A 4 13.36 0.61 7.11
N GLY A 5 14.49 0.14 7.64
CA GLY A 5 15.11 -1.08 7.16
C GLY A 5 14.25 -2.31 7.38
N GLU A 6 13.59 -2.38 8.53
CA GLU A 6 12.70 -3.49 8.83
C GLU A 6 11.46 -3.47 7.95
N LEU A 7 10.92 -2.28 7.69
CA LEU A 7 9.79 -2.14 6.78
C LEU A 7 10.15 -2.60 5.38
N LEU A 8 11.32 -2.20 4.92
CA LEU A 8 11.81 -2.57 3.60
C LEU A 8 12.01 -4.08 3.50
N ARG A 9 12.64 -4.66 4.50
CA ARG A 9 12.86 -6.10 4.53
C ARG A 9 11.53 -6.87 4.54
N SER A 10 10.59 -6.43 5.36
CA SER A 10 9.28 -7.07 5.44
C SER A 10 8.55 -7.02 4.12
N ALA A 11 8.58 -5.87 3.44
CA ALA A 11 7.94 -5.72 2.14
C ALA A 11 8.60 -6.63 1.10
N ARG A 12 9.93 -6.74 1.15
CA ARG A 12 10.65 -7.61 0.23
C ARG A 12 10.30 -9.08 0.45
N LEU A 13 10.26 -9.50 1.70
CA LEU A 13 9.93 -10.88 2.04
C LEU A 13 8.50 -11.22 1.65
N ARG A 14 7.57 -10.28 1.83
CA ARG A 14 6.19 -10.49 1.39
C ARG A 14 6.08 -10.58 -0.13
N ALA A 15 6.94 -9.86 -0.84
CA ALA A 15 6.99 -9.96 -2.30
C ALA A 15 7.66 -11.24 -2.78
N GLY A 16 8.31 -11.97 -1.88
CA GLY A 16 8.94 -13.25 -2.21
C GLY A 16 10.21 -13.13 -3.03
N ILE A 17 10.92 -12.00 -2.92
CA ILE A 17 12.14 -11.81 -3.70
C ILE A 17 13.35 -11.62 -2.81
N SER A 18 14.53 -11.90 -3.39
CA SER A 18 15.79 -11.73 -2.69
C SER A 18 16.29 -10.30 -2.80
N GLN A 19 17.31 -9.97 -2.01
CA GLN A 19 17.97 -8.67 -2.14
C GLN A 19 18.55 -8.47 -3.53
N THR A 20 19.11 -9.53 -4.12
CA THR A 20 19.66 -9.46 -5.46
C THR A 20 18.59 -9.18 -6.50
N GLN A 21 17.44 -9.83 -6.36
CA GLN A 21 16.30 -9.59 -7.26
C GLN A 21 15.77 -8.17 -7.12
N LEU A 22 15.70 -7.67 -5.91
CA LEU A 22 15.27 -6.30 -5.68
C LEU A 22 16.28 -5.32 -6.27
N ALA A 23 17.57 -5.60 -6.14
CA ALA A 23 18.61 -4.77 -6.75
C ALA A 23 18.41 -4.68 -8.26
N ALA A 24 18.15 -5.81 -8.91
CA ALA A 24 17.92 -5.83 -10.35
C ALA A 24 16.70 -5.02 -10.75
N ARG A 25 15.63 -5.09 -9.97
CA ARG A 25 14.39 -4.37 -10.28
C ARG A 25 14.46 -2.88 -10.00
N SER A 26 15.18 -2.50 -8.95
CA SER A 26 15.20 -1.11 -8.49
C SER A 26 16.35 -0.29 -9.09
N GLY A 27 17.38 -0.95 -9.57
CA GLY A 27 18.60 -0.28 -10.02
C GLY A 27 19.47 0.18 -8.86
N ILE A 28 19.22 -0.30 -7.66
CA ILE A 28 20.03 0.00 -6.48
C ILE A 28 20.84 -1.26 -6.15
N SER A 29 22.12 -1.10 -5.83
CA SER A 29 22.98 -2.25 -5.63
C SER A 29 22.55 -3.08 -4.43
N GLN A 30 22.81 -4.38 -4.50
CA GLN A 30 22.45 -5.31 -3.43
C GLN A 30 23.14 -4.95 -2.12
N SER A 31 24.39 -4.50 -2.18
CA SER A 31 25.11 -4.11 -0.96
C SER A 31 24.47 -2.90 -0.28
N VAL A 32 23.95 -1.96 -1.07
CA VAL A 32 23.24 -0.79 -0.53
C VAL A 32 21.91 -1.22 0.08
N ILE A 33 21.18 -2.11 -0.60
CA ILE A 33 19.93 -2.64 -0.06
C ILE A 33 20.18 -3.36 1.27
N SER A 34 21.22 -4.15 1.33
CA SER A 34 21.62 -4.83 2.57
C SER A 34 21.91 -3.83 3.69
N ALA A 35 22.59 -2.74 3.37
CA ALA A 35 22.88 -1.69 4.35
C ALA A 35 21.58 -1.00 4.82
N TYR A 36 20.65 -0.78 3.93
CA TYR A 36 19.35 -0.20 4.30
C TYR A 36 18.58 -1.14 5.23
N GLU A 37 18.51 -2.42 4.88
CA GLU A 37 17.75 -3.39 5.68
C GLU A 37 18.35 -3.61 7.06
N SER A 38 19.65 -3.50 7.17
CA SER A 38 20.33 -3.68 8.46
C SER A 38 20.37 -2.40 9.30
N GLY A 39 19.91 -1.29 8.76
CA GLY A 39 19.94 -0.01 9.48
C GLY A 39 21.29 0.69 9.47
N ARG A 40 22.28 0.16 8.75
CA ARG A 40 23.59 0.80 8.65
C ARG A 40 23.54 2.06 7.79
N ARG A 41 22.53 2.17 6.96
CA ARG A 41 22.36 3.29 6.05
C ARG A 41 20.89 3.61 5.91
N GLU A 42 20.57 4.90 5.84
CA GLU A 42 19.19 5.35 5.70
C GLU A 42 18.94 5.71 4.25
N PRO A 43 17.91 5.15 3.62
CA PRO A 43 17.61 5.51 2.24
C PRO A 43 17.03 6.93 2.15
N SER A 44 17.38 7.63 1.07
CA SER A 44 16.69 8.87 0.76
C SER A 44 15.25 8.56 0.36
N VAL A 45 14.40 9.60 0.36
CA VAL A 45 13.03 9.41 -0.08
C VAL A 45 12.99 8.89 -1.52
N ALA A 46 13.86 9.42 -2.38
CA ALA A 46 13.91 8.97 -3.76
C ALA A 46 14.30 7.49 -3.86
N ALA A 47 15.31 7.06 -3.08
CA ALA A 47 15.72 5.66 -3.07
C ALA A 47 14.60 4.78 -2.54
N LEU A 48 13.94 5.21 -1.47
CA LEU A 48 12.85 4.45 -0.88
C LEU A 48 11.70 4.30 -1.87
N ARG A 49 11.38 5.34 -2.63
CA ARG A 49 10.35 5.27 -3.67
C ARG A 49 10.70 4.25 -4.75
N ARG A 50 11.95 4.24 -5.18
CA ARG A 50 12.39 3.28 -6.19
C ARG A 50 12.25 1.85 -5.70
N LEU A 51 12.64 1.62 -4.45
CA LEU A 51 12.53 0.29 -3.85
C LEU A 51 11.06 -0.11 -3.70
N ALA A 52 10.23 0.81 -3.24
CA ALA A 52 8.81 0.54 -3.09
C ALA A 52 8.14 0.20 -4.42
N THR A 53 8.45 0.97 -5.45
CA THR A 53 7.92 0.70 -6.80
C THR A 53 8.35 -0.68 -7.29
N ALA A 54 9.60 -1.05 -7.06
CA ALA A 54 10.10 -2.36 -7.46
C ALA A 54 9.41 -3.49 -6.70
N LEU A 55 8.87 -3.20 -5.53
CA LEU A 55 8.15 -4.17 -4.71
C LEU A 55 6.63 -4.12 -4.94
N GLY A 56 6.17 -3.27 -5.82
CA GLY A 56 4.73 -3.12 -6.07
C GLY A 56 4.01 -2.39 -4.96
N THR A 57 4.73 -1.59 -4.17
CA THR A 57 4.16 -0.80 -3.08
C THR A 57 4.43 0.68 -3.31
N ARG A 58 3.98 1.52 -2.40
CA ARG A 58 4.26 2.95 -2.50
C ARG A 58 4.58 3.50 -1.12
N VAL A 59 5.30 4.60 -1.10
CA VAL A 59 5.61 5.34 0.11
C VAL A 59 4.55 6.42 0.28
N GLU A 60 4.02 6.52 1.46
CA GLU A 60 2.92 7.44 1.73
C GLU A 60 3.13 8.09 3.09
N LEU A 61 2.86 9.39 3.17
CA LEU A 61 2.86 10.11 4.43
C LEU A 61 1.43 10.13 4.95
N VAL A 62 1.25 9.56 6.12
CA VAL A 62 -0.07 9.45 6.73
C VAL A 62 -0.08 10.29 7.98
N PRO A 63 -0.99 11.27 8.11
CA PRO A 63 -1.09 12.05 9.33
C PRO A 63 -1.52 11.15 10.48
N ILE A 64 -0.86 11.32 11.61
CA ILE A 64 -1.23 10.64 12.85
C ILE A 64 -1.68 11.69 13.86
N GLY A 65 -2.55 11.30 14.75
CA GLY A 65 -3.00 12.22 15.79
C GLY A 65 -4.09 13.19 15.38
N ALA A 66 -4.42 13.27 14.12
CA ALA A 66 -5.60 14.01 13.69
C ALA A 66 -6.80 13.08 13.89
N PRO A 67 -7.86 13.54 14.54
CA PRO A 67 -9.07 12.77 14.56
C PRO A 67 -9.57 12.72 13.15
N THR A 68 -9.36 11.63 12.52
CA THR A 68 -9.90 11.44 11.21
C THR A 68 -11.33 11.01 11.35
N VAL A 69 -12.22 11.92 11.03
CA VAL A 69 -13.47 11.46 10.51
C VAL A 69 -13.12 11.05 9.07
N PRO A 70 -13.04 9.78 8.78
CA PRO A 70 -12.71 9.38 7.43
C PRO A 70 -13.82 9.89 6.54
N ASP A 71 -13.42 10.46 5.43
CA ASP A 71 -14.36 10.73 4.34
C ASP A 71 -15.01 9.39 4.01
N PRO A 72 -16.31 9.21 4.27
CA PRO A 72 -16.94 7.91 4.07
C PRO A 72 -16.84 7.43 2.63
N GLU A 73 -16.88 8.33 1.69
CA GLU A 73 -16.79 8.01 0.29
C GLU A 73 -15.42 7.47 -0.07
N ARG A 74 -14.38 8.12 0.44
CA ARG A 74 -13.01 7.67 0.21
C ARG A 74 -12.74 6.34 0.87
N ALA A 75 -13.22 6.15 2.10
CA ALA A 75 -13.06 4.91 2.83
C ALA A 75 -13.75 3.76 2.10
N ALA A 76 -14.95 4.00 1.58
CA ALA A 76 -15.70 3.00 0.85
C ALA A 76 -14.97 2.61 -0.43
N ARG A 77 -14.41 3.58 -1.15
CA ARG A 77 -13.66 3.28 -2.37
C ARG A 77 -12.40 2.47 -2.08
N GLN A 78 -11.70 2.79 -1.02
CA GLN A 78 -10.50 2.05 -0.65
C GLN A 78 -10.83 0.61 -0.26
N LEU A 79 -11.87 0.42 0.51
CA LEU A 79 -12.28 -0.90 0.92
C LEU A 79 -12.75 -1.72 -0.28
N ALA A 80 -13.53 -1.11 -1.16
CA ALA A 80 -14.03 -1.78 -2.36
C ALA A 80 -12.86 -2.21 -3.25
N ALA A 81 -11.85 -1.36 -3.41
CA ALA A 81 -10.67 -1.69 -4.21
C ALA A 81 -9.90 -2.86 -3.61
N VAL A 82 -9.71 -2.86 -2.29
CA VAL A 82 -8.99 -3.93 -1.60
C VAL A 82 -9.72 -5.26 -1.73
N LEU A 83 -11.04 -5.23 -1.63
CA LEU A 83 -11.86 -6.43 -1.70
C LEU A 83 -12.22 -6.85 -3.12
N GLY A 84 -11.85 -6.05 -4.12
CA GLY A 84 -12.19 -6.34 -5.51
C GLY A 84 -13.66 -6.18 -5.82
N LEU A 85 -14.35 -5.31 -5.09
CA LEU A 85 -15.79 -5.13 -5.24
C LEU A 85 -16.19 -3.90 -6.06
N VAL A 86 -15.21 -3.21 -6.64
CA VAL A 86 -15.47 -1.95 -7.34
C VAL A 86 -16.52 -2.10 -8.42
N ASP A 87 -16.35 -3.09 -9.28
CA ASP A 87 -17.29 -3.31 -10.38
C ASP A 87 -18.66 -3.72 -9.88
N SER A 88 -18.70 -4.57 -8.86
CA SER A 88 -19.96 -4.99 -8.27
C SER A 88 -20.73 -3.83 -7.66
N LEU A 89 -20.03 -2.94 -6.98
CA LEU A 89 -20.67 -1.77 -6.39
C LEU A 89 -21.18 -0.82 -7.45
N ALA A 90 -20.40 -0.60 -8.50
CA ALA A 90 -20.82 0.26 -9.60
C ALA A 90 -22.07 -0.31 -10.27
N PHE A 91 -22.10 -1.60 -10.48
CA PHE A 91 -23.22 -2.27 -11.08
C PHE A 91 -24.49 -2.12 -10.23
N ARG A 92 -24.36 -2.33 -8.92
CA ARG A 92 -25.48 -2.18 -8.01
C ARG A 92 -26.01 -0.76 -7.96
N ALA A 93 -25.11 0.21 -7.97
CA ALA A 93 -25.50 1.60 -7.96
C ALA A 93 -26.35 1.94 -9.17
N LYS A 94 -26.06 1.37 -10.31
CA LYS A 94 -26.83 1.60 -11.51
C LYS A 94 -28.21 0.95 -11.46
N ARG A 95 -28.34 -0.10 -10.69
CA ARG A 95 -29.60 -0.83 -10.61
C ARG A 95 -30.57 -0.29 -9.61
N ARG A 96 -30.21 0.48 -8.72
CA ARG A 96 -30.95 0.77 -7.66
C ARG A 96 -31.93 1.54 -7.75
N PRO A 97 -32.73 1.35 -7.41
CA PRO A 97 -32.91 1.70 -6.17
C PRO A 97 -33.15 0.73 -5.21
N LEU A 98 -32.82 0.34 -4.64
CA LEU A 98 -32.68 -0.48 -3.75
C LEU A 98 -32.87 -0.41 -2.63
N ALA A 99 -33.24 -0.71 -2.55
CA ALA A 99 -33.25 -0.86 -1.67
C ALA A 99 -32.71 -1.09 -0.75
N PHE A 100 -32.78 -0.90 -0.38
CA PHE A 100 -32.23 -1.19 0.55
C PHE A 100 -32.70 -0.93 1.29
N PRO A 101 -33.24 -1.04 0.61
CA PRO A 101 -33.52 -1.12 1.22
C PRO A 101 -33.91 -1.32 1.67
N VAL A 102 -34.14 -1.30 1.45
CA VAL A 102 -34.17 -1.49 1.88
C VAL A 102 -34.31 -1.66 2.36
N LEU A 103 -34.59 -1.57 2.40
CA LEU A 103 -34.61 -1.52 2.69
C LEU A 103 -35.24 -1.47 2.80
N ALA A 104 -35.50 -1.37 2.34
CA ALA A 104 -35.84 -1.14 2.16
C ALA A 104 -36.32 -1.32 2.06
N ARG A 105 -36.35 -1.21 2.00
CA ARG A 105 -36.48 -1.11 1.69
C ARG A 105 -36.55 -1.70 1.89
N LEU A 106 -36.68 -1.77 1.82
CA LEU A 106 -36.61 -1.97 1.84
C LEU A 106 -36.76 -2.19 2.17
#